data_d4b67a89af8f80f80cea8867e900743d
#
_entry.id   d4b67a89af8f80f80cea8867e900743d
#
_cell.length_a   1.000
_cell.length_b   1.000
_cell.length_c   1.000
_cell.angle_alpha   90.00
_cell.angle_beta   90.00
_cell.angle_gamma   90.00
#
_symmetry.space_group_name_H-M   'P 1'
#
loop_
_entity.id
_entity.type
_entity.pdbx_description
1 polymer ?
#
loop_
_entity_poly.entity_id
_entity_poly.type
_entity_poly.pdbx_seq_one_letter_code
_entity_poly.pdbx_strand_id
1 'polypeptide(L)'
;MNEDLLKTGDLSLTLKYPTDGDNSTYTCTVYSREGNILLKRKVELKVRVPQVEVEVDSGVESVQLPFNTTLHLPEDAKVEWRDKNNRKVHVYENGSDQPEIQSQRYRDRTNMNEDLLKTGDLSLTLKYPTDGDNHTYTCTIYSKEGNILLKRKVELKVRVPQVEVDSGVESVQLPFNTTLHLPEDAKVEWKENYRSYNNRKLHVYENGSDQPEEQHQFYRDRTKMNEDLLKTGDLSLTLKYPTDDDNWTYTCTVYSREGNILLKRKVELKVRVCLVEVEEGAESVQLPCKTTENLPEDGRVEWERIEPKPLIMVHQYKNGSDQPHRQHQVYRDRTKMNEDLLKTGDLSLTLKHPTERDSGRYRCDVVRNGVIRRKTVQLTVKGLCICVFVQVSVCVCVCVCVCV
;
A
#
# COMPACT_ATOMS: atom_id res chain seq x y z
N MET A 1 45.25 26.57 2.77
CA MET A 1 46.45 26.41 3.64
C MET A 1 46.86 27.74 4.18
N ASN A 2 47.36 27.80 5.39
CA ASN A 2 47.87 29.06 5.98
C ASN A 2 49.15 29.49 5.24
N GLU A 3 49.29 30.78 4.88
CA GLU A 3 50.46 31.30 4.14
C GLU A 3 51.78 31.21 4.93
N ASP A 4 51.73 31.23 6.29
CA ASP A 4 52.85 31.12 7.18
C ASP A 4 53.05 29.73 7.82
N LEU A 5 52.52 28.68 7.18
CA LEU A 5 52.42 27.31 7.73
C LEU A 5 53.76 26.73 8.25
N LEU A 6 54.87 27.06 7.61
CA LEU A 6 56.19 26.59 8.05
C LEU A 6 56.73 27.35 9.26
N LYS A 7 56.29 28.59 9.48
CA LYS A 7 56.67 29.40 10.64
C LYS A 7 55.85 29.06 11.88
N THR A 8 54.55 28.81 11.66
CA THR A 8 53.62 28.53 12.75
C THR A 8 53.53 27.04 13.11
N GLY A 9 54.01 26.16 12.21
CA GLY A 9 53.82 24.71 12.34
C GLY A 9 52.39 24.24 12.13
N ASP A 10 51.48 25.14 11.70
CA ASP A 10 50.10 24.80 11.39
C ASP A 10 49.98 24.33 9.93
N LEU A 11 49.95 23.01 9.76
CA LEU A 11 49.82 22.34 8.47
C LEU A 11 48.39 21.94 8.15
N SER A 12 47.42 22.53 8.83
CA SER A 12 45.98 22.21 8.65
C SER A 12 45.52 22.58 7.25
N LEU A 13 44.70 21.68 6.68
CA LEU A 13 44.01 21.87 5.42
C LEU A 13 42.54 22.14 5.68
N THR A 14 42.03 23.24 5.14
CA THR A 14 40.57 23.49 5.10
C THR A 14 40.01 23.02 3.78
N LEU A 15 39.10 22.04 3.84
CA LEU A 15 38.32 21.60 2.69
C LEU A 15 37.00 22.39 2.69
N LYS A 16 36.75 23.17 1.64
CA LYS A 16 35.50 23.93 1.47
C LYS A 16 34.43 23.01 0.86
N TYR A 17 33.23 23.14 1.35
CA TYR A 17 32.03 22.41 0.84
C TYR A 17 32.21 20.89 0.75
N PRO A 18 32.59 20.24 1.86
CA PRO A 18 32.85 18.81 1.84
C PRO A 18 31.57 18.03 1.51
N THR A 19 31.70 17.01 0.68
CA THR A 19 30.61 16.10 0.23
C THR A 19 30.87 14.67 0.73
N ASP A 20 29.90 13.79 0.60
CA ASP A 20 30.05 12.35 0.87
C ASP A 20 31.09 11.67 -0.03
N GLY A 21 31.39 12.26 -1.19
CA GLY A 21 32.47 11.83 -2.07
C GLY A 21 33.88 12.11 -1.53
N ASP A 22 34.03 13.01 -0.55
CA ASP A 22 35.29 13.36 0.08
C ASP A 22 35.64 12.45 1.27
N ASN A 23 34.83 11.45 1.55
CA ASN A 23 35.12 10.43 2.57
C ASN A 23 36.37 9.65 2.18
N SER A 24 37.47 9.95 2.81
CA SER A 24 38.75 9.34 2.51
C SER A 24 39.76 9.53 3.62
N THR A 25 40.89 8.82 3.53
CA THR A 25 42.03 9.06 4.36
C THR A 25 43.01 9.99 3.64
N TYR A 26 43.19 11.18 4.19
CA TYR A 26 44.13 12.17 3.68
C TYR A 26 45.47 12.02 4.38
N THR A 27 46.55 12.25 3.62
CA THR A 27 47.92 12.16 4.16
C THR A 27 48.63 13.48 3.96
N CYS A 28 49.06 14.09 5.05
CA CYS A 28 49.97 15.22 5.01
C CYS A 28 51.38 14.70 5.14
N THR A 29 52.27 15.10 4.23
CA THR A 29 53.69 14.73 4.28
C THR A 29 54.55 15.97 4.09
N VAL A 30 55.50 16.17 4.97
CA VAL A 30 56.47 17.27 4.92
C VAL A 30 57.83 16.70 4.50
N TYR A 31 58.48 17.34 3.53
CA TYR A 31 59.76 16.93 2.99
C TYR A 31 60.85 17.95 3.30
N SER A 32 62.09 17.51 3.53
CA SER A 32 63.25 18.37 3.52
C SER A 32 63.53 18.86 2.10
N ARG A 33 64.45 19.82 1.94
CA ARG A 33 64.99 20.26 0.63
C ARG A 33 65.63 19.14 -0.17
N GLU A 34 66.17 18.14 0.52
CA GLU A 34 66.80 16.95 -0.05
C GLU A 34 65.84 15.82 -0.40
N GLY A 35 64.50 16.03 -0.18
CA GLY A 35 63.47 15.05 -0.47
C GLY A 35 63.24 14.02 0.63
N ASN A 36 63.87 14.13 1.79
CA ASN A 36 63.62 13.24 2.91
C ASN A 36 62.29 13.58 3.62
N ILE A 37 61.52 12.58 4.03
CA ILE A 37 60.27 12.76 4.78
C ILE A 37 60.63 13.21 6.21
N LEU A 38 60.22 14.42 6.58
CA LEU A 38 60.35 14.96 7.93
C LEU A 38 59.15 14.62 8.82
N LEU A 39 57.96 14.65 8.26
CA LEU A 39 56.73 14.36 8.99
C LEU A 39 55.72 13.71 8.06
N LYS A 40 54.97 12.71 8.55
CA LYS A 40 53.85 12.11 7.84
C LYS A 40 52.71 11.86 8.81
N ARG A 41 51.51 12.43 8.51
CA ARG A 41 50.32 12.24 9.32
C ARG A 41 49.13 11.89 8.43
N LYS A 42 48.33 10.94 8.87
CA LYS A 42 47.08 10.54 8.23
C LYS A 42 45.87 11.07 9.01
N VAL A 43 44.86 11.55 8.32
CA VAL A 43 43.60 12.02 8.87
C VAL A 43 42.46 11.36 8.08
N GLU A 44 41.56 10.66 8.75
CA GLU A 44 40.36 10.11 8.15
C GLU A 44 39.25 11.17 8.20
N LEU A 45 38.72 11.54 7.02
CA LEU A 45 37.57 12.43 6.91
C LEU A 45 36.31 11.60 6.68
N LYS A 46 35.29 11.82 7.52
CA LYS A 46 33.95 11.26 7.37
C LYS A 46 32.96 12.39 7.26
N VAL A 47 32.48 12.65 6.07
CA VAL A 47 31.40 13.63 5.80
C VAL A 47 30.07 12.91 5.92
N ARG A 48 29.21 13.40 6.82
CA ARG A 48 27.84 12.93 6.94
C ARG A 48 26.94 13.95 6.26
N VAL A 49 26.35 13.57 5.13
CA VAL A 49 25.28 14.37 4.51
C VAL A 49 24.01 14.20 5.36
N PRO A 50 23.46 15.27 5.94
CA PRO A 50 22.20 15.16 6.68
C PRO A 50 21.13 14.55 5.80
N GLN A 51 20.50 13.48 6.28
CA GLN A 51 19.35 12.86 5.63
C GLN A 51 18.10 13.26 6.41
N VAL A 52 17.17 13.87 5.72
CA VAL A 52 15.84 14.22 6.25
C VAL A 52 14.86 13.19 5.73
N GLU A 53 14.01 12.65 6.60
CA GLU A 53 12.93 11.77 6.23
C GLU A 53 11.63 12.56 6.21
N VAL A 54 10.85 12.38 5.14
CA VAL A 54 9.51 12.97 4.97
C VAL A 54 8.54 11.84 4.71
N GLU A 55 7.51 11.76 5.52
CA GLU A 55 6.48 10.73 5.41
C GLU A 55 5.12 11.36 5.13
N VAL A 56 4.40 10.84 4.13
CA VAL A 56 3.06 11.31 3.75
C VAL A 56 2.17 10.15 3.33
N ASP A 57 0.86 10.35 3.37
CA ASP A 57 -0.08 9.37 2.83
C ASP A 57 -0.25 9.56 1.31
N SER A 58 -0.49 8.49 0.59
CA SER A 58 -0.92 8.56 -0.81
C SER A 58 -2.21 9.37 -0.93
N GLY A 59 -2.26 10.26 -1.91
CA GLY A 59 -3.43 11.10 -2.17
C GLY A 59 -3.38 12.50 -1.58
N VAL A 60 -2.28 12.88 -0.88
CA VAL A 60 -2.05 14.30 -0.58
C VAL A 60 -1.80 15.07 -1.87
N GLU A 61 -2.20 16.34 -1.90
CA GLU A 61 -2.04 17.18 -3.09
C GLU A 61 -0.58 17.42 -3.43
N SER A 62 0.25 17.62 -2.42
CA SER A 62 1.69 17.80 -2.58
C SER A 62 2.44 17.47 -1.31
N VAL A 63 3.74 17.27 -1.47
CA VAL A 63 4.70 17.12 -0.38
C VAL A 63 5.91 18.00 -0.62
N GLN A 64 6.42 18.63 0.43
CA GLN A 64 7.63 19.40 0.36
C GLN A 64 8.82 18.56 0.82
N LEU A 65 9.85 18.47 -0.03
CA LEU A 65 11.15 17.90 0.28
C LEU A 65 12.06 19.04 0.75
N PRO A 66 12.32 19.18 2.07
CA PRO A 66 12.90 20.39 2.62
C PRO A 66 14.39 20.50 2.36
N PHE A 67 14.83 21.67 1.89
CA PHE A 67 16.23 22.06 1.82
C PHE A 67 16.40 23.56 1.99
N ASN A 68 16.75 23.98 3.21
CA ASN A 68 17.10 25.36 3.51
C ASN A 68 18.60 25.50 3.75
N THR A 69 19.18 26.60 3.32
CA THR A 69 20.58 26.94 3.55
C THR A 69 20.75 28.41 3.95
N THR A 70 21.69 28.67 4.84
CA THR A 70 22.14 30.02 5.21
C THR A 70 23.34 30.47 4.38
N LEU A 71 23.84 29.62 3.47
CA LEU A 71 24.92 29.96 2.57
C LEU A 71 24.44 31.01 1.55
N HIS A 72 25.18 32.09 1.37
CA HIS A 72 24.97 33.02 0.27
C HIS A 72 25.30 32.33 -1.04
N LEU A 73 24.27 32.03 -1.82
CA LEU A 73 24.43 31.38 -3.12
C LEU A 73 24.72 32.42 -4.22
N PRO A 74 25.60 32.10 -5.19
CA PRO A 74 25.77 32.95 -6.39
C PRO A 74 24.46 33.06 -7.18
N GLU A 75 24.21 34.21 -7.78
CA GLU A 75 23.03 34.45 -8.64
C GLU A 75 22.98 33.52 -9.87
N ASP A 76 24.15 33.05 -10.32
CA ASP A 76 24.31 32.13 -11.44
C ASP A 76 24.49 30.66 -11.01
N ALA A 77 24.16 30.33 -9.74
CA ALA A 77 24.18 28.97 -9.26
C ALA A 77 23.12 28.11 -9.96
N LYS A 78 23.50 26.86 -10.24
CA LYS A 78 22.58 25.83 -10.73
C LYS A 78 22.11 24.96 -9.56
N VAL A 79 20.81 24.71 -9.48
CA VAL A 79 20.20 23.79 -8.51
C VAL A 79 19.59 22.60 -9.26
N GLU A 80 19.96 21.39 -8.83
CA GLU A 80 19.50 20.18 -9.47
C GLU A 80 19.03 19.13 -8.46
N TRP A 81 17.76 18.75 -8.55
CA TRP A 81 17.17 17.63 -7.83
C TRP A 81 17.20 16.36 -8.68
N ARG A 82 17.70 15.26 -8.10
CA ARG A 82 17.73 13.93 -8.74
C ARG A 82 17.13 12.86 -7.84
N ASP A 83 16.51 11.85 -8.46
CA ASP A 83 16.04 10.65 -7.76
C ASP A 83 17.15 9.60 -7.60
N LYS A 84 16.84 8.50 -6.91
CA LYS A 84 17.78 7.38 -6.69
C LYS A 84 18.34 6.75 -7.98
N ASN A 85 17.62 6.89 -9.10
CA ASN A 85 18.06 6.38 -10.41
C ASN A 85 18.78 7.45 -11.24
N ASN A 86 19.19 8.54 -10.60
CA ASN A 86 19.88 9.66 -11.23
C ASN A 86 19.05 10.42 -12.30
N ARG A 87 17.70 10.26 -12.30
CA ARG A 87 16.82 11.01 -13.20
C ARG A 87 16.64 12.43 -12.69
N LYS A 88 16.64 13.41 -13.59
CA LYS A 88 16.39 14.82 -13.25
C LYS A 88 14.94 15.00 -12.81
N VAL A 89 14.76 15.38 -11.55
CA VAL A 89 13.46 15.63 -10.92
C VAL A 89 13.06 17.08 -11.15
N HIS A 90 13.99 18.01 -10.89
CA HIS A 90 13.81 19.43 -11.14
C HIS A 90 15.19 20.07 -11.38
N VAL A 91 15.24 21.06 -12.27
CA VAL A 91 16.46 21.78 -12.58
C VAL A 91 16.14 23.27 -12.66
N TYR A 92 16.86 24.07 -11.90
CA TYR A 92 16.88 25.52 -11.99
C TYR A 92 18.26 25.97 -12.44
N GLU A 93 18.35 26.71 -13.52
CA GLU A 93 19.61 27.16 -14.13
C GLU A 93 19.35 28.46 -14.93
N ASN A 94 20.34 29.36 -14.94
CA ASN A 94 20.24 30.65 -15.66
C ASN A 94 19.00 31.50 -15.25
N GLY A 95 18.65 31.47 -13.94
CA GLY A 95 17.56 32.26 -13.41
C GLY A 95 16.15 31.71 -13.66
N SER A 96 16.01 30.50 -14.16
CA SER A 96 14.71 29.90 -14.46
C SER A 96 14.70 28.38 -14.34
N ASP A 97 13.49 27.82 -14.16
CA ASP A 97 13.25 26.39 -14.25
C ASP A 97 13.47 25.88 -15.68
N GLN A 98 13.96 24.64 -15.80
CA GLN A 98 14.30 23.97 -17.06
C GLN A 98 13.43 22.71 -17.27
N PRO A 99 12.14 22.85 -17.57
CA PRO A 99 11.21 21.71 -17.64
C PRO A 99 11.52 20.75 -18.80
N GLU A 100 12.14 21.23 -19.90
CA GLU A 100 12.45 20.41 -21.07
C GLU A 100 13.50 19.34 -20.80
N ILE A 101 14.39 19.57 -19.79
CA ILE A 101 15.42 18.60 -19.42
C ILE A 101 15.01 17.72 -18.22
N GLN A 102 13.83 17.96 -17.65
CA GLN A 102 13.27 17.10 -16.61
C GLN A 102 12.87 15.73 -17.18
N SER A 103 12.98 14.71 -16.34
CA SER A 103 12.40 13.41 -16.66
C SER A 103 10.87 13.53 -16.82
N GLN A 104 10.30 12.91 -17.86
CA GLN A 104 8.86 12.92 -18.13
C GLN A 104 8.02 12.49 -16.89
N ARG A 105 8.57 11.65 -16.03
CA ARG A 105 7.93 11.22 -14.78
C ARG A 105 7.60 12.39 -13.84
N TYR A 106 8.42 13.45 -13.82
CA TYR A 106 8.33 14.58 -12.90
C TYR A 106 7.88 15.88 -13.54
N ARG A 107 7.70 15.89 -14.88
CA ARG A 107 7.21 17.06 -15.60
C ARG A 107 5.85 17.47 -15.06
N ASP A 108 5.64 18.76 -14.86
CA ASP A 108 4.43 19.39 -14.34
C ASP A 108 4.03 18.98 -12.90
N ARG A 109 4.86 18.12 -12.26
CA ARG A 109 4.65 17.63 -10.89
C ARG A 109 5.57 18.27 -9.87
N THR A 110 6.51 19.10 -10.26
CA THR A 110 7.49 19.68 -9.35
C THR A 110 7.55 21.19 -9.47
N ASN A 111 7.78 21.85 -8.32
CA ASN A 111 7.92 23.29 -8.22
C ASN A 111 8.92 23.65 -7.12
N MET A 112 9.64 24.75 -7.27
CA MET A 112 10.51 25.35 -6.27
C MET A 112 10.12 26.81 -6.03
N ASN A 113 10.67 27.43 -4.99
CA ASN A 113 10.47 28.86 -4.70
C ASN A 113 11.08 29.71 -5.84
N GLU A 114 10.37 30.72 -6.31
CA GLU A 114 10.85 31.62 -7.38
C GLU A 114 12.14 32.37 -6.98
N ASP A 115 12.26 32.77 -5.70
CA ASP A 115 13.43 33.47 -5.17
C ASP A 115 14.44 32.54 -4.46
N LEU A 116 14.52 31.28 -4.86
CA LEU A 116 15.29 30.21 -4.17
C LEU A 116 16.75 30.58 -3.86
N LEU A 117 17.46 31.26 -4.77
CA LEU A 117 18.85 31.67 -4.55
C LEU A 117 19.00 32.82 -3.55
N LYS A 118 18.01 33.71 -3.47
CA LYS A 118 18.03 34.85 -2.53
C LYS A 118 17.61 34.41 -1.14
N THR A 119 16.57 33.57 -1.05
CA THR A 119 16.03 33.12 0.24
C THR A 119 16.81 31.97 0.86
N GLY A 120 17.55 31.22 0.03
CA GLY A 120 18.19 29.98 0.44
C GLY A 120 17.20 28.83 0.68
N ASP A 121 15.91 29.00 0.30
CA ASP A 121 14.91 27.95 0.33
C ASP A 121 14.90 27.17 -0.99
N LEU A 122 15.59 26.05 -1.01
CA LEU A 122 15.75 25.17 -2.15
C LEU A 122 14.81 23.95 -2.09
N SER A 123 13.81 24.04 -1.23
CA SER A 123 12.85 22.95 -1.05
C SER A 123 12.10 22.66 -2.33
N LEU A 124 11.91 21.36 -2.60
CA LEU A 124 11.17 20.89 -3.78
C LEU A 124 9.75 20.49 -3.35
N THR A 125 8.76 21.06 -3.98
CA THR A 125 7.37 20.60 -3.88
C THR A 125 7.11 19.56 -4.94
N LEU A 126 6.69 18.34 -4.53
CA LEU A 126 6.27 17.27 -5.41
C LEU A 126 4.75 17.09 -5.31
N LYS A 127 4.04 17.29 -6.41
CA LYS A 127 2.60 17.14 -6.51
C LYS A 127 2.21 15.67 -6.65
N TYR A 128 1.08 15.30 -6.02
CA TYR A 128 0.45 13.98 -6.11
C TYR A 128 1.43 12.82 -5.90
N PRO A 129 2.11 12.77 -4.75
CA PRO A 129 3.08 11.72 -4.49
C PRO A 129 2.40 10.35 -4.44
N THR A 130 3.07 9.34 -5.01
CA THR A 130 2.62 7.96 -5.06
C THR A 130 3.68 7.06 -4.43
N ASP A 131 3.32 5.81 -4.12
CA ASP A 131 4.26 4.76 -3.67
C ASP A 131 5.45 4.56 -4.65
N GLY A 132 5.26 4.88 -5.93
CA GLY A 132 6.34 4.90 -6.90
C GLY A 132 7.38 5.99 -6.66
N ASP A 133 7.06 7.00 -5.85
CA ASP A 133 7.96 8.10 -5.49
C ASP A 133 8.73 7.82 -4.16
N ASN A 134 8.55 6.63 -3.55
CA ASN A 134 9.27 6.17 -2.37
C ASN A 134 10.75 5.94 -2.68
N HIS A 135 11.57 6.93 -2.45
CA HIS A 135 13.03 6.82 -2.54
C HIS A 135 13.73 8.09 -2.05
N THR A 136 15.05 8.02 -2.04
CA THR A 136 15.89 9.17 -1.70
C THR A 136 16.03 10.10 -2.89
N TYR A 137 15.77 11.38 -2.64
CA TYR A 137 16.02 12.50 -3.53
C TYR A 137 17.30 13.19 -3.11
N THR A 138 18.08 13.66 -4.08
CA THR A 138 19.32 14.39 -3.84
C THR A 138 19.25 15.74 -4.53
N CYS A 139 19.38 16.81 -3.76
CA CYS A 139 19.60 18.15 -4.28
C CYS A 139 21.10 18.44 -4.28
N THR A 140 21.57 18.99 -5.38
CA THR A 140 22.98 19.44 -5.52
C THR A 140 22.98 20.84 -6.11
N ILE A 141 23.78 21.71 -5.49
CA ILE A 141 23.99 23.09 -5.95
C ILE A 141 25.38 23.16 -6.56
N TYR A 142 25.46 23.72 -7.74
CA TYR A 142 26.70 23.91 -8.49
C TYR A 142 27.03 25.39 -8.66
N SER A 143 28.32 25.74 -8.62
CA SER A 143 28.77 27.04 -9.12
C SER A 143 28.71 27.08 -10.65
N LYS A 144 28.90 28.24 -11.25
CA LYS A 144 28.99 28.43 -12.70
C LYS A 144 30.06 27.55 -13.35
N GLU A 145 31.20 27.31 -12.64
CA GLU A 145 32.27 26.47 -13.10
C GLU A 145 32.00 24.98 -12.94
N GLY A 146 30.81 24.60 -12.41
CA GLY A 146 30.39 23.21 -12.18
C GLY A 146 30.91 22.59 -10.89
N ASN A 147 31.48 23.38 -9.98
CA ASN A 147 31.91 22.88 -8.64
C ASN A 147 30.68 22.69 -7.74
N ILE A 148 30.64 21.60 -6.97
CA ILE A 148 29.59 21.36 -6.00
C ILE A 148 29.78 22.32 -4.81
N LEU A 149 28.78 23.14 -4.54
CA LEU A 149 28.72 24.04 -3.40
C LEU A 149 28.02 23.37 -2.20
N LEU A 150 26.92 22.69 -2.43
CA LEU A 150 26.15 21.99 -1.38
C LEU A 150 25.47 20.76 -1.97
N LYS A 151 25.26 19.77 -1.08
CA LYS A 151 24.50 18.55 -1.41
C LYS A 151 23.69 18.09 -0.21
N ARG A 152 22.43 17.73 -0.41
CA ARG A 152 21.55 17.19 0.63
C ARG A 152 20.71 16.04 0.09
N LYS A 153 20.41 15.08 0.96
CA LYS A 153 19.53 13.94 0.66
C LYS A 153 18.26 14.05 1.49
N VAL A 154 17.11 13.79 0.85
CA VAL A 154 15.80 13.71 1.48
C VAL A 154 15.18 12.37 1.10
N GLU A 155 14.79 11.59 2.08
CA GLU A 155 14.05 10.34 1.88
C GLU A 155 12.56 10.61 1.94
N LEU A 156 11.84 10.28 0.87
CA LEU A 156 10.39 10.36 0.83
C LEU A 156 9.80 8.97 1.04
N LYS A 157 8.87 8.86 1.99
CA LYS A 157 8.04 7.69 2.24
C LYS A 157 6.58 8.04 2.01
N VAL A 158 5.96 7.46 0.98
CA VAL A 158 4.53 7.59 0.72
C VAL A 158 3.84 6.32 1.19
N ARG A 159 3.01 6.44 2.22
CA ARG A 159 2.22 5.32 2.75
C ARG A 159 0.97 5.13 1.92
N VAL A 160 0.64 3.88 1.63
CA VAL A 160 -0.68 3.52 1.09
C VAL A 160 -1.59 3.22 2.28
N PRO A 161 -2.65 4.02 2.51
CA PRO A 161 -3.60 3.74 3.57
C PRO A 161 -4.21 2.35 3.42
N GLN A 162 -4.34 1.64 4.54
CA GLN A 162 -4.93 0.31 4.59
C GLN A 162 -6.27 0.36 5.30
N VAL A 163 -7.27 -0.27 4.71
CA VAL A 163 -8.60 -0.48 5.29
C VAL A 163 -8.75 -1.97 5.56
N GLU A 164 -9.07 -2.34 6.79
CA GLU A 164 -9.31 -3.72 7.18
C GLU A 164 -10.76 -3.92 7.59
N VAL A 165 -11.39 -4.98 7.08
CA VAL A 165 -12.75 -5.38 7.43
C VAL A 165 -12.88 -6.90 7.50
N ASP A 166 -13.91 -7.37 8.17
CA ASP A 166 -14.23 -8.81 8.19
C ASP A 166 -15.05 -9.20 6.96
N SER A 167 -14.81 -10.39 6.45
CA SER A 167 -15.67 -10.98 5.40
C SER A 167 -17.12 -11.07 5.88
N GLY A 168 -18.03 -10.64 5.03
CA GLY A 168 -19.48 -10.67 5.32
C GLY A 168 -20.04 -9.40 5.96
N VAL A 169 -19.25 -8.31 6.11
CA VAL A 169 -19.82 -6.98 6.40
C VAL A 169 -20.63 -6.49 5.22
N GLU A 170 -21.61 -5.63 5.49
CA GLU A 170 -22.53 -5.12 4.45
C GLU A 170 -21.80 -4.25 3.42
N SER A 171 -20.89 -3.40 3.90
CA SER A 171 -20.07 -2.55 3.03
C SER A 171 -18.79 -2.09 3.72
N VAL A 172 -17.86 -1.63 2.90
CA VAL A 172 -16.64 -0.96 3.33
C VAL A 172 -16.43 0.30 2.52
N GLN A 173 -15.93 1.35 3.14
CA GLN A 173 -15.57 2.58 2.47
C GLN A 173 -14.06 2.61 2.21
N LEU A 174 -13.67 2.84 0.96
CA LEU A 174 -12.32 3.16 0.54
C LEU A 174 -12.17 4.69 0.56
N PRO A 175 -11.49 5.28 1.57
CA PRO A 175 -11.57 6.70 1.82
C PRO A 175 -10.73 7.53 0.84
N PHE A 176 -11.31 8.59 0.28
CA PHE A 176 -10.60 9.61 -0.46
C PHE A 176 -11.31 10.97 -0.36
N ASN A 177 -10.84 11.84 0.52
CA ASN A 177 -11.30 13.22 0.62
C ASN A 177 -10.23 14.17 0.09
N THR A 178 -10.66 15.26 -0.54
CA THR A 178 -9.80 16.35 -1.02
C THR A 178 -10.40 17.69 -0.68
N THR A 179 -9.52 18.67 -0.42
CA THR A 179 -9.89 20.09 -0.27
C THR A 179 -9.74 20.85 -1.58
N LEU A 180 -9.22 20.20 -2.63
CA LEU A 180 -9.08 20.80 -3.94
C LEU A 180 -10.46 21.06 -4.56
N HIS A 181 -10.65 22.27 -5.10
CA HIS A 181 -11.83 22.57 -5.89
C HIS A 181 -11.73 21.85 -7.25
N LEU A 182 -12.55 20.83 -7.40
CA LEU A 182 -12.57 20.03 -8.63
C LEU A 182 -13.46 20.70 -9.69
N PRO A 183 -13.06 20.65 -10.99
CA PRO A 183 -13.92 21.08 -12.08
C PRO A 183 -15.23 20.27 -12.12
N GLU A 184 -16.35 20.92 -12.49
CA GLU A 184 -17.66 20.24 -12.60
C GLU A 184 -17.67 19.15 -13.69
N ASP A 185 -16.77 19.24 -14.65
CA ASP A 185 -16.60 18.28 -15.77
C ASP A 185 -15.44 17.29 -15.51
N ALA A 186 -14.95 17.20 -14.27
CA ALA A 186 -13.92 16.22 -13.92
C ALA A 186 -14.43 14.78 -14.02
N LYS A 187 -13.55 13.89 -14.51
CA LYS A 187 -13.79 12.44 -14.50
C LYS A 187 -13.12 11.82 -13.28
N VAL A 188 -13.85 10.98 -12.56
CA VAL A 188 -13.33 10.19 -11.42
C VAL A 188 -13.37 8.72 -11.77
N GLU A 189 -12.26 8.03 -11.59
CA GLU A 189 -12.14 6.62 -11.95
C GLU A 189 -11.45 5.82 -10.83
N TRP A 190 -12.16 4.82 -10.30
CA TRP A 190 -11.63 3.83 -9.38
C TRP A 190 -11.24 2.55 -10.13
N LYS A 191 -10.01 2.07 -9.93
CA LYS A 191 -9.47 0.86 -10.56
C LYS A 191 -8.81 -0.06 -9.55
N GLU A 192 -8.94 -1.36 -9.79
CA GLU A 192 -8.14 -2.40 -9.15
C GLU A 192 -6.74 -2.46 -9.76
N ASN A 193 -5.69 -2.46 -8.93
CA ASN A 193 -4.31 -2.63 -9.40
C ASN A 193 -3.94 -4.12 -9.45
N TYR A 194 -4.43 -4.82 -10.46
CA TYR A 194 -4.02 -6.20 -10.72
C TYR A 194 -2.67 -6.25 -11.46
N ARG A 195 -1.85 -7.27 -11.18
CA ARG A 195 -0.54 -7.45 -11.84
C ARG A 195 -0.69 -7.42 -13.36
N SER A 196 -0.20 -6.38 -13.93
CA SER A 196 0.33 -6.13 -15.28
C SER A 196 -0.56 -5.97 -16.51
N TYR A 197 -1.85 -6.17 -16.67
CA TYR A 197 -2.51 -5.81 -17.95
C TYR A 197 -4.05 -5.60 -17.92
N ASN A 198 -4.75 -5.95 -16.86
CA ASN A 198 -6.20 -5.71 -16.78
C ASN A 198 -6.56 -4.99 -15.49
N ASN A 199 -6.37 -3.68 -15.47
CA ASN A 199 -6.92 -2.84 -14.40
C ASN A 199 -8.45 -2.84 -14.52
N ARG A 200 -9.12 -3.65 -13.70
CA ARG A 200 -10.59 -3.68 -13.70
C ARG A 200 -11.11 -2.36 -13.16
N LYS A 201 -12.04 -1.74 -13.88
CA LYS A 201 -12.73 -0.54 -13.42
C LYS A 201 -13.78 -0.91 -12.39
N LEU A 202 -13.66 -0.34 -11.19
CA LEU A 202 -14.64 -0.53 -10.11
C LEU A 202 -15.82 0.41 -10.29
N HIS A 203 -15.50 1.70 -10.52
CA HIS A 203 -16.48 2.75 -10.63
C HIS A 203 -15.94 3.87 -11.51
N VAL A 204 -16.80 4.45 -12.32
CA VAL A 204 -16.50 5.60 -13.17
C VAL A 204 -17.61 6.62 -13.02
N TYR A 205 -17.23 7.86 -12.71
CA TYR A 205 -18.11 9.02 -12.72
C TYR A 205 -17.60 10.01 -13.76
N GLU A 206 -18.44 10.36 -14.70
CA GLU A 206 -18.10 11.26 -15.80
C GLU A 206 -19.35 11.97 -16.31
N ASN A 207 -19.22 13.22 -16.78
CA ASN A 207 -20.32 14.02 -17.29
C ASN A 207 -21.51 14.15 -16.32
N GLY A 208 -21.21 14.27 -15.00
CA GLY A 208 -22.22 14.47 -13.98
C GLY A 208 -22.97 13.21 -13.53
N SER A 209 -22.55 12.02 -13.96
CA SER A 209 -23.24 10.76 -13.62
C SER A 209 -22.30 9.56 -13.56
N ASP A 210 -22.74 8.52 -12.85
CA ASP A 210 -22.10 7.21 -12.86
C ASP A 210 -22.21 6.56 -14.24
N GLN A 211 -21.17 5.81 -14.63
CA GLN A 211 -21.06 5.10 -15.92
C GLN A 211 -21.03 3.58 -15.69
N PRO A 212 -22.17 2.93 -15.40
CA PRO A 212 -22.20 1.51 -15.04
C PRO A 212 -21.78 0.58 -16.18
N GLU A 213 -21.90 0.99 -17.43
CA GLU A 213 -21.45 0.24 -18.60
C GLU A 213 -19.93 0.12 -18.67
N GLU A 214 -19.18 1.08 -18.09
CA GLU A 214 -17.73 1.02 -18.02
C GLU A 214 -17.23 0.13 -16.86
N GLN A 215 -18.10 -0.22 -15.92
CA GLN A 215 -17.72 -1.04 -14.78
C GLN A 215 -17.46 -2.48 -15.19
N HIS A 216 -16.42 -3.07 -14.61
CA HIS A 216 -16.20 -4.50 -14.74
C HIS A 216 -17.36 -5.28 -14.08
N GLN A 217 -17.84 -6.35 -14.73
CA GLN A 217 -19.01 -7.14 -14.29
C GLN A 217 -18.90 -7.61 -12.81
N PHE A 218 -17.70 -7.84 -12.30
CA PHE A 218 -17.44 -8.24 -10.91
C PHE A 218 -17.83 -7.16 -9.89
N TYR A 219 -17.79 -5.86 -10.26
CA TYR A 219 -18.08 -4.72 -9.39
C TYR A 219 -19.45 -4.07 -9.69
N ARG A 220 -20.15 -4.53 -10.71
CA ARG A 220 -21.46 -3.99 -11.07
C ARG A 220 -22.44 -4.14 -9.89
N ASP A 221 -23.21 -3.09 -9.58
CA ASP A 221 -24.16 -3.00 -8.47
C ASP A 221 -23.55 -3.13 -7.06
N ARG A 222 -22.21 -3.31 -6.96
CA ARG A 222 -21.49 -3.42 -5.69
C ARG A 222 -20.79 -2.14 -5.26
N THR A 223 -20.77 -1.11 -6.07
CA THR A 223 -20.06 0.14 -5.76
C THR A 223 -20.97 1.35 -5.80
N LYS A 224 -20.70 2.30 -4.90
CA LYS A 224 -21.41 3.58 -4.84
C LYS A 224 -20.46 4.68 -4.41
N MET A 225 -20.60 5.87 -5.01
CA MET A 225 -19.95 7.10 -4.58
C MET A 225 -20.96 8.12 -4.08
N ASN A 226 -20.48 9.23 -3.48
CA ASN A 226 -21.32 10.36 -3.09
C ASN A 226 -21.91 11.00 -4.36
N GLU A 227 -23.19 11.39 -4.32
CA GLU A 227 -23.88 12.03 -5.46
C GLU A 227 -23.29 13.40 -5.79
N ASP A 228 -22.85 14.15 -4.76
CA ASP A 228 -22.23 15.48 -4.89
C ASP A 228 -20.69 15.45 -4.80
N LEU A 229 -20.05 14.36 -5.23
CA LEU A 229 -18.62 14.08 -5.03
C LEU A 229 -17.68 15.22 -5.48
N LEU A 230 -17.96 15.87 -6.61
CA LEU A 230 -17.12 16.97 -7.12
C LEU A 230 -17.29 18.26 -6.30
N LYS A 231 -18.46 18.49 -5.70
CA LYS A 231 -18.73 19.68 -4.87
C LYS A 231 -18.19 19.51 -3.45
N THR A 232 -18.36 18.31 -2.89
CA THR A 232 -17.96 18.01 -1.51
C THR A 232 -16.48 17.67 -1.38
N GLY A 233 -15.85 17.22 -2.48
CA GLY A 233 -14.51 16.66 -2.47
C GLY A 233 -14.44 15.26 -1.82
N ASP A 234 -15.60 14.65 -1.51
CA ASP A 234 -15.65 13.26 -1.02
C ASP A 234 -15.71 12.28 -2.19
N LEU A 235 -14.55 11.79 -2.57
CA LEU A 235 -14.34 10.83 -3.66
C LEU A 235 -14.29 9.39 -3.16
N SER A 236 -14.69 9.16 -1.91
CA SER A 236 -14.66 7.83 -1.30
C SER A 236 -15.57 6.85 -2.05
N LEU A 237 -15.10 5.62 -2.20
CA LEU A 237 -15.86 4.53 -2.81
C LEU A 237 -16.39 3.58 -1.75
N THR A 238 -17.71 3.39 -1.72
CA THR A 238 -18.33 2.33 -0.93
C THR A 238 -18.39 1.05 -1.76
N LEU A 239 -17.76 -0.02 -1.27
CA LEU A 239 -17.81 -1.36 -1.83
C LEU A 239 -18.74 -2.23 -0.96
N LYS A 240 -19.81 -2.75 -1.56
CA LYS A 240 -20.79 -3.62 -0.90
C LYS A 240 -20.29 -5.06 -0.85
N TYR A 241 -20.56 -5.72 0.28
CA TYR A 241 -20.29 -7.16 0.50
C TYR A 241 -18.86 -7.55 0.13
N PRO A 242 -17.85 -6.92 0.76
CA PRO A 242 -16.46 -7.22 0.47
C PRO A 242 -16.12 -8.67 0.84
N THR A 243 -15.33 -9.31 -0.01
CA THR A 243 -14.85 -10.68 0.12
C THR A 243 -13.33 -10.73 0.10
N ASP A 244 -12.76 -11.88 0.42
CA ASP A 244 -11.32 -12.12 0.28
C ASP A 244 -10.82 -12.03 -1.17
N ASP A 245 -11.72 -12.16 -2.16
CA ASP A 245 -11.42 -11.88 -3.57
C ASP A 245 -11.22 -10.37 -3.85
N ASP A 246 -11.65 -9.49 -2.92
CA ASP A 246 -11.47 -8.04 -3.00
C ASP A 246 -10.18 -7.55 -2.30
N ASN A 247 -9.29 -8.44 -1.84
CA ASN A 247 -8.00 -8.11 -1.22
C ASN A 247 -7.01 -7.55 -2.25
N TRP A 248 -7.15 -6.27 -2.57
CA TRP A 248 -6.33 -5.59 -3.58
C TRP A 248 -5.95 -4.17 -3.14
N THR A 249 -5.00 -3.60 -3.86
CA THR A 249 -4.77 -2.16 -3.84
C THR A 249 -5.63 -1.51 -4.91
N TYR A 250 -6.41 -0.53 -4.51
CA TYR A 250 -7.28 0.25 -5.40
C TYR A 250 -6.69 1.62 -5.65
N THR A 251 -6.91 2.16 -6.84
CA THR A 251 -6.48 3.50 -7.20
C THR A 251 -7.66 4.32 -7.68
N CYS A 252 -7.90 5.45 -7.02
CA CYS A 252 -8.73 6.52 -7.54
C CYS A 252 -7.87 7.52 -8.31
N THR A 253 -8.32 7.91 -9.48
CA THR A 253 -7.69 8.97 -10.28
C THR A 253 -8.75 9.95 -10.74
N VAL A 254 -8.47 11.24 -10.55
CA VAL A 254 -9.30 12.34 -11.04
C VAL A 254 -8.62 12.96 -12.24
N TYR A 255 -9.36 13.13 -13.33
CA TYR A 255 -8.86 13.71 -14.56
C TYR A 255 -9.61 15.03 -14.87
N SER A 256 -8.90 15.99 -15.44
CA SER A 256 -9.53 17.13 -16.09
C SER A 256 -10.20 16.69 -17.40
N ARG A 257 -10.99 17.57 -17.99
CA ARG A 257 -11.61 17.36 -19.31
C ARG A 257 -10.59 17.03 -20.41
N GLU A 258 -9.40 17.61 -20.34
CA GLU A 258 -8.30 17.38 -21.30
C GLU A 258 -7.56 16.05 -21.03
N GLY A 259 -7.95 15.31 -19.98
CA GLY A 259 -7.32 14.05 -19.59
C GLY A 259 -6.07 14.19 -18.72
N ASN A 260 -5.78 15.39 -18.21
CA ASN A 260 -4.67 15.57 -17.25
C ASN A 260 -5.06 15.02 -15.89
N ILE A 261 -4.11 14.38 -15.21
CA ILE A 261 -4.33 13.89 -13.84
C ILE A 261 -4.32 15.07 -12.87
N LEU A 262 -5.44 15.31 -12.21
CA LEU A 262 -5.60 16.31 -11.14
C LEU A 262 -5.26 15.74 -9.77
N LEU A 263 -5.70 14.52 -9.49
CA LEU A 263 -5.47 13.81 -8.21
C LEU A 263 -5.31 12.32 -8.44
N LYS A 264 -4.56 11.68 -7.54
CA LYS A 264 -4.41 10.22 -7.55
C LYS A 264 -4.16 9.70 -6.14
N ARG A 265 -4.97 8.72 -5.69
CA ARG A 265 -4.82 8.07 -4.39
C ARG A 265 -4.86 6.57 -4.53
N LYS A 266 -4.01 5.88 -3.74
CA LYS A 266 -4.08 4.43 -3.56
C LYS A 266 -4.62 4.10 -2.18
N VAL A 267 -5.39 3.02 -2.09
CA VAL A 267 -5.92 2.45 -0.84
C VAL A 267 -5.80 0.94 -0.93
N GLU A 268 -5.27 0.30 0.10
CA GLU A 268 -5.21 -1.16 0.21
C GLU A 268 -6.42 -1.64 1.02
N LEU A 269 -7.18 -2.59 0.48
CA LEU A 269 -8.26 -3.27 1.21
C LEU A 269 -7.77 -4.65 1.66
N LYS A 270 -7.98 -4.95 2.94
CA LYS A 270 -7.79 -6.27 3.53
C LYS A 270 -9.08 -6.77 4.13
N VAL A 271 -9.65 -7.80 3.52
CA VAL A 271 -10.83 -8.49 4.04
C VAL A 271 -10.35 -9.72 4.79
N ARG A 272 -10.59 -9.74 6.11
CA ARG A 272 -10.20 -10.85 6.97
C ARG A 272 -11.23 -11.98 6.87
N VAL A 273 -10.74 -13.17 6.62
CA VAL A 273 -11.56 -14.38 6.65
C VAL A 273 -11.81 -14.77 8.10
N CYS A 274 -13.06 -15.12 8.42
CA CYS A 274 -13.41 -15.64 9.74
C CYS A 274 -12.72 -17.00 9.96
N LEU A 275 -11.97 -17.11 11.05
CA LEU A 275 -11.28 -18.34 11.42
C LEU A 275 -12.10 -19.10 12.46
N VAL A 276 -12.34 -20.38 12.23
CA VAL A 276 -13.02 -21.30 13.14
C VAL A 276 -12.09 -22.48 13.39
N GLU A 277 -11.75 -22.70 14.64
CA GLU A 277 -10.93 -23.84 15.05
C GLU A 277 -11.75 -24.77 15.93
N VAL A 278 -11.61 -26.07 15.74
CA VAL A 278 -12.29 -27.10 16.53
C VAL A 278 -11.37 -28.33 16.64
N GLU A 279 -11.48 -29.08 17.72
CA GLU A 279 -10.80 -30.38 17.88
C GLU A 279 -11.61 -31.49 17.23
N GLU A 280 -10.91 -32.47 16.64
CA GLU A 280 -11.54 -33.70 16.16
C GLU A 280 -12.19 -34.46 17.31
N GLY A 281 -13.39 -34.99 17.08
CA GLY A 281 -14.20 -35.61 18.14
C GLY A 281 -15.23 -34.68 18.76
N ALA A 282 -15.24 -33.39 18.42
CA ALA A 282 -16.32 -32.49 18.79
C ALA A 282 -17.67 -32.96 18.19
N GLU A 283 -18.75 -32.80 18.93
CA GLU A 283 -20.10 -33.17 18.47
C GLU A 283 -20.50 -32.36 17.22
N SER A 284 -20.17 -31.07 17.19
CA SER A 284 -20.42 -30.21 16.06
C SER A 284 -19.58 -28.93 16.11
N VAL A 285 -19.48 -28.26 14.96
CA VAL A 285 -18.89 -26.94 14.81
C VAL A 285 -19.84 -26.04 14.03
N GLN A 286 -19.90 -24.75 14.41
CA GLN A 286 -20.70 -23.75 13.69
C GLN A 286 -19.81 -22.88 12.83
N LEU A 287 -20.13 -22.80 11.54
CA LEU A 287 -19.52 -21.86 10.59
C LEU A 287 -20.40 -20.61 10.52
N PRO A 288 -19.97 -19.46 11.03
CA PRO A 288 -20.83 -18.30 11.20
C PRO A 288 -21.09 -17.56 9.88
N CYS A 289 -22.34 -17.31 9.55
CA CYS A 289 -22.77 -16.45 8.45
C CYS A 289 -24.06 -15.72 8.85
N LYS A 290 -23.96 -14.41 9.08
CA LYS A 290 -25.12 -13.57 9.47
C LYS A 290 -25.29 -12.43 8.50
N THR A 291 -26.52 -12.00 8.30
CA THR A 291 -26.91 -10.82 7.53
C THR A 291 -27.91 -9.99 8.31
N THR A 292 -27.80 -8.67 8.18
CA THR A 292 -28.72 -7.71 8.83
C THR A 292 -29.95 -7.42 7.96
N GLU A 293 -29.94 -7.81 6.69
CA GLU A 293 -31.03 -7.55 5.78
C GLU A 293 -32.11 -8.63 5.84
N ASN A 294 -33.35 -8.20 5.69
CA ASN A 294 -34.48 -9.10 5.50
C ASN A 294 -34.28 -9.88 4.19
N LEU A 295 -34.16 -11.17 4.30
CA LEU A 295 -34.05 -12.05 3.15
C LEU A 295 -35.46 -12.33 2.61
N PRO A 296 -35.67 -12.34 1.29
CA PRO A 296 -36.95 -12.68 0.71
C PRO A 296 -37.26 -14.18 0.93
N GLU A 297 -38.56 -14.52 0.94
CA GLU A 297 -39.01 -15.91 1.10
C GLU A 297 -38.47 -16.84 0.00
N ASP A 298 -38.19 -16.28 -1.19
CA ASP A 298 -37.58 -16.98 -2.32
C ASP A 298 -36.05 -16.97 -2.30
N GLY A 299 -35.45 -16.52 -1.20
CA GLY A 299 -33.99 -16.44 -1.00
C GLY A 299 -33.34 -17.82 -1.16
N ARG A 300 -32.19 -17.83 -1.82
CA ARG A 300 -31.34 -19.02 -1.98
C ARG A 300 -30.05 -18.83 -1.20
N VAL A 301 -29.75 -19.77 -0.32
CA VAL A 301 -28.51 -19.79 0.46
C VAL A 301 -27.72 -21.04 0.10
N GLU A 302 -26.46 -20.86 -0.20
CA GLU A 302 -25.55 -21.96 -0.57
C GLU A 302 -24.31 -21.92 0.30
N TRP A 303 -23.96 -23.06 0.87
CA TRP A 303 -22.68 -23.31 1.49
C TRP A 303 -21.85 -24.23 0.60
N GLU A 304 -20.66 -23.78 0.25
CA GLU A 304 -19.73 -24.53 -0.57
C GLU A 304 -18.37 -24.61 0.13
N ARG A 305 -17.66 -25.73 0.04
CA ARG A 305 -16.25 -25.80 0.36
C ARG A 305 -15.47 -25.51 -0.91
N ILE A 306 -14.71 -24.43 -0.89
CA ILE A 306 -13.97 -23.92 -2.04
C ILE A 306 -12.49 -24.36 -2.04
N GLU A 307 -11.97 -24.73 -0.86
CA GLU A 307 -10.64 -25.28 -0.67
C GLU A 307 -10.68 -26.38 0.40
N PRO A 308 -9.94 -27.49 0.21
CA PRO A 308 -9.15 -27.83 -1.00
C PRO A 308 -10.05 -28.11 -2.22
N LYS A 309 -9.49 -27.90 -3.43
CA LYS A 309 -10.21 -28.24 -4.67
C LYS A 309 -10.50 -29.74 -4.77
N PRO A 310 -11.58 -30.17 -5.45
CA PRO A 310 -12.55 -29.37 -6.17
C PRO A 310 -13.57 -28.67 -5.25
N LEU A 311 -14.24 -27.63 -5.78
CA LEU A 311 -15.40 -27.00 -5.12
C LEU A 311 -16.50 -28.03 -4.95
N ILE A 312 -17.08 -28.12 -3.74
CA ILE A 312 -18.19 -29.06 -3.44
C ILE A 312 -19.30 -28.37 -2.68
N MET A 313 -20.54 -28.73 -3.02
CA MET A 313 -21.74 -28.27 -2.33
C MET A 313 -21.84 -28.91 -0.96
N VAL A 314 -21.84 -28.09 0.09
CA VAL A 314 -21.94 -28.51 1.50
C VAL A 314 -23.38 -28.51 1.98
N HIS A 315 -24.13 -27.43 1.68
CA HIS A 315 -25.55 -27.31 2.02
C HIS A 315 -26.23 -26.30 1.11
N GLN A 316 -27.47 -26.54 0.74
CA GLN A 316 -28.27 -25.60 -0.02
C GLN A 316 -29.68 -25.48 0.57
N TYR A 317 -30.11 -24.25 0.80
CA TYR A 317 -31.49 -23.89 1.13
C TYR A 317 -32.11 -23.08 -0.01
N LYS A 318 -33.26 -23.47 -0.48
CA LYS A 318 -33.97 -22.81 -1.59
C LYS A 318 -35.48 -23.07 -1.51
N ASN A 319 -36.29 -22.05 -1.87
CA ASN A 319 -37.74 -22.15 -1.90
C ASN A 319 -38.33 -22.65 -0.56
N GLY A 320 -37.84 -22.12 0.55
CA GLY A 320 -38.35 -22.45 1.88
C GLY A 320 -37.92 -23.80 2.45
N SER A 321 -36.96 -24.50 1.81
CA SER A 321 -36.55 -25.84 2.27
C SER A 321 -35.07 -26.17 1.92
N ASP A 322 -34.50 -27.08 2.71
CA ASP A 322 -33.20 -27.69 2.41
C ASP A 322 -33.31 -28.56 1.15
N GLN A 323 -32.19 -28.61 0.40
CA GLN A 323 -32.07 -29.35 -0.86
C GLN A 323 -31.04 -30.49 -0.74
N PRO A 324 -31.36 -31.61 -0.04
CA PRO A 324 -30.37 -32.66 0.26
C PRO A 324 -29.86 -33.38 -1.00
N HIS A 325 -30.62 -33.38 -2.09
CA HIS A 325 -30.18 -33.97 -3.37
C HIS A 325 -29.03 -33.19 -4.05
N ARG A 326 -28.81 -31.93 -3.67
CA ARG A 326 -27.71 -31.08 -4.15
C ARG A 326 -26.43 -31.23 -3.33
N GLN A 327 -26.56 -31.75 -2.10
CA GLN A 327 -25.42 -31.90 -1.21
C GLN A 327 -24.45 -32.98 -1.70
N HIS A 328 -23.15 -32.70 -1.55
CA HIS A 328 -22.13 -33.71 -1.75
C HIS A 328 -22.28 -34.82 -0.70
N GLN A 329 -22.04 -36.05 -1.12
CA GLN A 329 -22.27 -37.26 -0.31
C GLN A 329 -21.60 -37.22 1.06
N VAL A 330 -20.40 -36.63 1.17
CA VAL A 330 -19.64 -36.47 2.41
C VAL A 330 -20.34 -35.59 3.46
N TYR A 331 -21.18 -34.65 3.06
CA TYR A 331 -21.89 -33.71 3.95
C TYR A 331 -23.35 -34.07 4.19
N ARG A 332 -23.85 -35.09 3.51
CA ARG A 332 -25.24 -35.53 3.67
C ARG A 332 -25.48 -35.95 5.13
N ASP A 333 -26.60 -35.49 5.71
CA ASP A 333 -27.04 -35.73 7.10
C ASP A 333 -26.10 -35.20 8.19
N ARG A 334 -24.99 -34.55 7.80
CA ARG A 334 -24.02 -33.94 8.72
C ARG A 334 -24.15 -32.43 8.86
N THR A 335 -25.01 -31.78 8.09
CA THR A 335 -25.15 -30.33 8.10
C THR A 335 -26.56 -29.91 8.44
N LYS A 336 -26.68 -28.79 9.18
CA LYS A 336 -27.97 -28.17 9.54
C LYS A 336 -27.81 -26.66 9.54
N MET A 337 -28.83 -25.96 9.06
CA MET A 337 -28.99 -24.51 9.22
C MET A 337 -30.15 -24.19 10.16
N ASN A 338 -30.30 -22.92 10.56
CA ASN A 338 -31.43 -22.46 11.38
C ASN A 338 -32.73 -22.59 10.56
N GLU A 339 -33.79 -23.08 11.19
CA GLU A 339 -35.10 -23.24 10.53
C GLU A 339 -35.73 -21.89 10.14
N ASP A 340 -35.51 -20.83 10.93
CA ASP A 340 -35.96 -19.47 10.68
C ASP A 340 -34.92 -18.58 10.01
N LEU A 341 -33.99 -19.14 9.23
CA LEU A 341 -32.81 -18.44 8.68
C LEU A 341 -33.18 -17.18 7.87
N LEU A 342 -34.26 -17.21 7.11
CA LEU A 342 -34.70 -16.05 6.32
C LEU A 342 -35.27 -14.92 7.17
N LYS A 343 -35.86 -15.24 8.34
CA LYS A 343 -36.42 -14.24 9.28
C LYS A 343 -35.35 -13.65 10.17
N THR A 344 -34.46 -14.49 10.65
CA THR A 344 -33.42 -14.10 11.62
C THR A 344 -32.16 -13.52 10.95
N GLY A 345 -31.96 -13.81 9.67
CA GLY A 345 -30.72 -13.52 8.96
C GLY A 345 -29.52 -14.36 9.46
N ASP A 346 -29.77 -15.38 10.31
CA ASP A 346 -28.71 -16.29 10.76
C ASP A 346 -28.59 -17.49 9.82
N LEU A 347 -27.65 -17.38 8.89
CA LEU A 347 -27.36 -18.37 7.85
C LEU A 347 -26.22 -19.31 8.23
N SER A 348 -25.87 -19.33 9.52
CA SER A 348 -24.75 -20.13 10.01
C SER A 348 -25.02 -21.62 9.76
N LEU A 349 -23.96 -22.34 9.38
CA LEU A 349 -23.99 -23.76 9.12
C LEU A 349 -23.44 -24.53 10.31
N THR A 350 -24.19 -25.47 10.85
CA THR A 350 -23.70 -26.44 11.83
C THR A 350 -23.23 -27.68 11.09
N LEU A 351 -21.97 -28.05 11.26
CA LEU A 351 -21.36 -29.30 10.77
C LEU A 351 -21.18 -30.27 11.93
N LYS A 352 -21.80 -31.44 11.86
CA LYS A 352 -21.73 -32.50 12.86
C LYS A 352 -20.50 -33.35 12.68
N HIS A 353 -19.90 -33.78 13.80
CA HIS A 353 -18.76 -34.67 13.85
C HIS A 353 -17.65 -34.27 12.90
N PRO A 354 -17.07 -33.04 13.06
CA PRO A 354 -16.03 -32.56 12.19
C PRO A 354 -14.77 -33.43 12.29
N THR A 355 -14.15 -33.70 11.18
CA THR A 355 -12.89 -34.45 11.06
C THR A 355 -11.82 -33.58 10.41
N GLU A 356 -10.54 -33.95 10.52
CA GLU A 356 -9.45 -33.23 9.83
C GLU A 356 -9.71 -33.03 8.33
N ARG A 357 -10.42 -33.97 7.67
CA ARG A 357 -10.81 -33.89 6.25
C ARG A 357 -11.81 -32.78 5.94
N ASP A 358 -12.48 -32.26 6.97
CA ASP A 358 -13.38 -31.11 6.84
C ASP A 358 -12.63 -29.76 6.93
N SER A 359 -11.36 -29.78 7.32
CA SER A 359 -10.53 -28.57 7.29
C SER A 359 -10.49 -27.99 5.89
N GLY A 360 -10.66 -26.65 5.81
CA GLY A 360 -10.69 -25.99 4.52
C GLY A 360 -11.40 -24.66 4.55
N ARG A 361 -11.54 -24.06 3.37
CA ARG A 361 -12.22 -22.78 3.20
C ARG A 361 -13.64 -23.00 2.71
N TYR A 362 -14.59 -22.45 3.45
CA TYR A 362 -16.02 -22.53 3.20
C TYR A 362 -16.57 -21.17 2.79
N ARG A 363 -17.56 -21.18 1.91
CA ARG A 363 -18.21 -19.98 1.41
C ARG A 363 -19.71 -20.09 1.59
N CYS A 364 -20.30 -19.07 2.21
CA CYS A 364 -21.73 -18.85 2.33
C CYS A 364 -22.13 -17.83 1.26
N ASP A 365 -22.92 -18.22 0.29
CA ASP A 365 -23.44 -17.34 -0.76
C ASP A 365 -24.95 -17.16 -0.57
N VAL A 366 -25.41 -15.90 -0.59
CA VAL A 366 -26.83 -15.54 -0.60
C VAL A 366 -27.14 -14.91 -1.95
N VAL A 367 -28.03 -15.53 -2.69
CA VAL A 367 -28.43 -15.07 -4.03
C VAL A 367 -29.80 -14.44 -3.97
N ARG A 368 -29.90 -13.16 -4.38
CA ARG A 368 -31.13 -12.41 -4.53
C ARG A 368 -31.07 -11.57 -5.80
N ASN A 369 -32.01 -11.77 -6.73
CA ASN A 369 -32.15 -10.96 -7.97
C ASN A 369 -30.82 -10.75 -8.71
N GLY A 370 -29.94 -11.78 -8.75
CA GLY A 370 -28.61 -11.72 -9.35
C GLY A 370 -27.51 -11.13 -8.46
N VAL A 371 -27.83 -10.54 -7.32
CA VAL A 371 -26.83 -10.01 -6.36
C VAL A 371 -26.40 -11.13 -5.45
N ILE A 372 -25.09 -11.40 -5.40
CA ILE A 372 -24.50 -12.41 -4.53
C ILE A 372 -23.90 -11.69 -3.31
N ARG A 373 -24.41 -12.03 -2.12
CA ARG A 373 -23.70 -11.75 -0.87
C ARG A 373 -22.83 -12.95 -0.54
N ARG A 374 -21.66 -12.69 -0.09
CA ARG A 374 -20.65 -13.72 0.14
C ARG A 374 -19.96 -13.53 1.47
N LYS A 375 -19.81 -14.60 2.22
CA LYS A 375 -18.93 -14.66 3.39
C LYS A 375 -18.05 -15.88 3.31
N THR A 376 -16.76 -15.70 3.60
CA THR A 376 -15.77 -16.79 3.63
C THR A 376 -15.40 -17.12 5.07
N VAL A 377 -15.33 -18.41 5.38
CA VAL A 377 -14.95 -18.97 6.69
C VAL A 377 -13.86 -19.99 6.48
N GLN A 378 -12.77 -19.88 7.23
CA GLN A 378 -11.72 -20.87 7.28
C GLN A 378 -11.98 -21.81 8.48
N LEU A 379 -12.24 -23.08 8.22
CA LEU A 379 -12.33 -24.13 9.25
C LEU A 379 -10.99 -24.86 9.37
N THR A 380 -10.53 -25.01 10.60
CA THR A 380 -9.39 -25.85 10.96
C THR A 380 -9.84 -26.87 12.00
N VAL A 381 -9.87 -28.13 11.66
CA VAL A 381 -10.11 -29.22 12.60
C VAL A 381 -8.74 -29.77 12.99
N LYS A 382 -8.43 -29.68 14.29
CA LYS A 382 -7.15 -30.16 14.84
C LYS A 382 -7.32 -31.61 15.28
N GLY A 383 -6.43 -32.48 14.79
CA GLY A 383 -6.40 -33.88 15.23
C GLY A 383 -6.13 -34.01 16.72
N LEU A 384 -6.70 -35.05 17.35
CA LEU A 384 -6.42 -35.39 18.74
C LEU A 384 -4.95 -35.81 18.88
N CYS A 385 -4.15 -34.95 19.52
CA CYS A 385 -2.80 -35.35 19.95
C CYS A 385 -2.91 -36.23 21.20
N ILE A 386 -2.91 -37.56 21.04
CA ILE A 386 -2.83 -38.47 22.19
C ILE A 386 -1.35 -38.58 22.58
N CYS A 387 -0.96 -37.93 23.66
CA CYS A 387 0.33 -38.18 24.27
C CYS A 387 0.27 -39.53 25.06
N VAL A 388 0.76 -40.60 24.44
CA VAL A 388 0.95 -41.87 25.14
C VAL A 388 2.22 -41.77 25.97
N PHE A 389 2.09 -41.58 27.27
CA PHE A 389 3.22 -41.71 28.19
C PHE A 389 3.57 -43.19 28.34
N VAL A 390 4.59 -43.64 27.67
CA VAL A 390 5.20 -44.97 27.94
C VAL A 390 6.21 -44.74 29.03
N GLN A 391 5.88 -45.21 30.23
CA GLN A 391 6.80 -45.21 31.39
C GLN A 391 7.86 -46.31 31.16
N VAL A 392 8.98 -45.95 30.55
CA VAL A 392 10.16 -46.78 30.48
C VAL A 392 11.13 -46.36 31.58
N SER A 393 11.64 -47.30 32.34
CA SER A 393 12.49 -47.09 33.54
C SER A 393 13.87 -46.51 33.28
N VAL A 394 14.03 -45.71 32.24
CA VAL A 394 15.21 -44.89 31.94
C VAL A 394 14.70 -43.54 31.42
N CYS A 395 15.09 -42.43 32.05
CA CYS A 395 14.68 -41.08 31.71
C CYS A 395 15.08 -40.69 30.26
N VAL A 396 14.26 -41.02 29.30
CA VAL A 396 14.24 -40.40 27.96
C VAL A 396 12.77 -40.18 27.61
N CYS A 397 12.32 -38.92 27.73
CA CYS A 397 11.01 -38.52 27.21
C CYS A 397 11.07 -38.50 25.70
N VAL A 398 10.50 -39.51 25.04
CA VAL A 398 10.21 -39.47 23.60
C VAL A 398 8.71 -39.16 23.45
N CYS A 399 8.37 -37.96 23.06
CA CYS A 399 7.02 -37.62 22.62
C CYS A 399 6.84 -38.18 21.19
N VAL A 400 6.09 -39.28 21.04
CA VAL A 400 5.64 -39.76 19.73
C VAL A 400 4.22 -39.20 19.54
N CYS A 401 4.08 -38.17 18.69
CA CYS A 401 2.77 -37.78 18.17
C CYS A 401 2.33 -38.81 17.12
N VAL A 402 1.36 -39.63 17.43
CA VAL A 402 0.68 -40.48 16.45
C VAL A 402 -0.57 -39.70 16.02
N CYS A 403 -0.56 -39.17 14.79
CA CYS A 403 -1.76 -38.73 14.12
C CYS A 403 -2.52 -39.98 13.67
N VAL A 404 -3.70 -40.22 14.23
CA VAL A 404 -4.64 -41.28 13.79
C VAL A 404 -5.63 -40.68 12.80
#